data_d0c58e066444648cefe37d977c700dde
#
_entry.id   d0c58e066444648cefe37d977c700dde
#
_cell.length_a   1.000
_cell.length_b   1.000
_cell.length_c   1.000
_cell.angle_alpha   90.00
_cell.angle_beta   90.00
_cell.angle_gamma   90.00
#
_symmetry.space_group_name_H-M   'P 1'
#
loop_
_entity.id
_entity.type
_entity.pdbx_description
1 polymer ?
#
loop_
_entity_poly.entity_id
_entity_poly.type
_entity_poly.pdbx_seq_one_letter_code
_entity_poly.pdbx_strand_id
1 'polypeptide(L)'
;MLDIKFIRENADLVQKSANDKGYKVDIAALLQLDDERRDLQKQVEALREQRNVISAKMKGGRPDQELIDQGKQLKVELAERESYLKSTEEKVAAILKNVPNITFDDVPLGGEEDSVEVKVYGDCKTGAKDHLDYAVSRGWVDFERGAKVAGAKFYYLKGDLALLENAVTQFALDYVTKQGFTFMTVPHMVNLRTAEGAGFTPKGEGSNEYVVDGEDLTLIGTAEMPLTGYHADEILDEKDLPLLYAGYSPCYRKEAGTYGKHTRGLFRVHQFNKLEMYAFCLPEQSKEIHEKILSVEEALWQQIGISYHVVNIAAGDLGAPAAKKYDIEYWSPVDQTYRELTSCSNCTDYQARGLNIRVRRENGTVESVHTLNGTAVSLARSLVVILENFQNPDGTLTVPEVLRPYMNGRDVI
;
A
#
# COMPACT_ATOMS: atom_id res chain seq x y z
N MET A 1 -1.26 -10.97 -3.51
CA MET A 1 -0.54 -12.29 -3.54
C MET A 1 -0.48 -12.81 -4.96
N LEU A 2 0.64 -13.44 -5.36
CA LEU A 2 0.72 -14.12 -6.65
C LEU A 2 -0.12 -15.40 -6.67
N ASP A 3 -0.60 -15.79 -7.87
CA ASP A 3 -1.30 -17.06 -8.06
C ASP A 3 -0.32 -18.24 -8.00
N ILE A 4 -0.67 -19.31 -7.27
CA ILE A 4 0.19 -20.47 -7.12
C ILE A 4 0.43 -21.22 -8.45
N LYS A 5 -0.51 -21.15 -9.41
CA LYS A 5 -0.30 -21.71 -10.75
C LYS A 5 0.73 -20.91 -11.51
N PHE A 6 0.63 -19.57 -11.47
CA PHE A 6 1.62 -18.67 -12.06
C PHE A 6 3.01 -18.93 -11.47
N ILE A 7 3.11 -19.05 -10.14
CA ILE A 7 4.38 -19.37 -9.46
C ILE A 7 4.95 -20.70 -9.97
N ARG A 8 4.11 -21.73 -10.13
CA ARG A 8 4.52 -23.05 -10.62
C ARG A 8 5.04 -23.01 -12.05
N GLU A 9 4.40 -22.24 -12.91
CA GLU A 9 4.78 -22.10 -14.32
C GLU A 9 6.02 -21.20 -14.50
N ASN A 10 6.32 -20.33 -13.51
CA ASN A 10 7.37 -19.32 -13.59
C ASN A 10 8.28 -19.30 -12.34
N ALA A 11 8.60 -20.47 -11.79
CA ALA A 11 9.28 -20.59 -10.51
C ALA A 11 10.61 -19.82 -10.45
N ASP A 12 11.45 -19.93 -11.48
CA ASP A 12 12.74 -19.26 -11.55
C ASP A 12 12.59 -17.73 -11.62
N LEU A 13 11.60 -17.22 -12.38
CA LEU A 13 11.30 -15.80 -12.47
C LEU A 13 10.85 -15.24 -11.12
N VAL A 14 9.94 -15.97 -10.43
CA VAL A 14 9.43 -15.55 -9.12
C VAL A 14 10.54 -15.55 -8.08
N GLN A 15 11.40 -16.61 -8.06
CA GLN A 15 12.54 -16.67 -7.15
C GLN A 15 13.54 -15.54 -7.42
N LYS A 16 13.83 -15.27 -8.70
CA LYS A 16 14.72 -14.17 -9.08
C LYS A 16 14.16 -12.82 -8.62
N SER A 17 12.90 -12.53 -8.92
CA SER A 17 12.26 -11.27 -8.51
C SER A 17 12.21 -11.10 -6.99
N ALA A 18 11.94 -12.18 -6.24
CA ALA A 18 12.00 -12.15 -4.79
C ALA A 18 13.41 -11.81 -4.28
N ASN A 19 14.45 -12.41 -4.87
CA ASN A 19 15.84 -12.12 -4.52
C ASN A 19 16.23 -10.67 -4.86
N ASP A 20 15.86 -10.18 -6.06
CA ASP A 20 16.12 -8.82 -6.51
C ASP A 20 15.49 -7.77 -5.58
N LYS A 21 14.34 -8.11 -4.99
CA LYS A 21 13.64 -7.30 -3.98
C LYS A 21 14.13 -7.52 -2.53
N GLY A 22 15.10 -8.40 -2.31
CA GLY A 22 15.63 -8.71 -0.98
C GLY A 22 14.72 -9.58 -0.09
N TYR A 23 13.67 -10.21 -0.65
CA TYR A 23 12.75 -11.07 0.09
C TYR A 23 13.31 -12.48 0.24
N LYS A 24 13.35 -12.98 1.48
CA LYS A 24 13.84 -14.31 1.83
C LYS A 24 12.69 -15.34 1.74
N VAL A 25 12.37 -15.78 0.54
CA VAL A 25 11.39 -16.82 0.28
C VAL A 25 12.03 -17.97 -0.51
N ASP A 26 11.61 -19.19 -0.25
CA ASP A 26 12.04 -20.39 -0.98
C ASP A 26 10.85 -20.89 -1.82
N ILE A 27 10.90 -20.60 -3.10
CA ILE A 27 9.83 -20.97 -4.04
C ILE A 27 9.80 -22.48 -4.27
N ALA A 28 10.94 -23.16 -4.24
CA ALA A 28 10.98 -24.64 -4.39
C ALA A 28 10.29 -25.30 -3.19
N ALA A 29 10.58 -24.85 -1.96
CA ALA A 29 9.90 -25.34 -0.76
C ALA A 29 8.39 -25.05 -0.78
N LEU A 30 7.96 -23.87 -1.25
CA LEU A 30 6.56 -23.53 -1.42
C LEU A 30 5.86 -24.52 -2.38
N LEU A 31 6.45 -24.80 -3.53
CA LEU A 31 5.88 -25.71 -4.53
C LEU A 31 5.84 -27.15 -4.03
N GLN A 32 6.85 -27.60 -3.27
CA GLN A 32 6.83 -28.91 -2.63
C GLN A 32 5.66 -29.04 -1.62
N LEU A 33 5.44 -28.02 -0.80
CA LEU A 33 4.30 -27.98 0.13
C LEU A 33 2.95 -27.93 -0.61
N ASP A 34 2.87 -27.23 -1.73
CA ASP A 34 1.65 -27.22 -2.56
C ASP A 34 1.37 -28.59 -3.20
N ASP A 35 2.40 -29.32 -3.59
CA ASP A 35 2.25 -30.71 -4.09
C ASP A 35 1.73 -31.63 -2.98
N GLU A 36 2.29 -31.54 -1.76
CA GLU A 36 1.79 -32.28 -0.59
C GLU A 36 0.33 -31.91 -0.29
N ARG A 37 -0.02 -30.63 -0.30
CA ARG A 37 -1.40 -30.14 -0.12
C ARG A 37 -2.36 -30.76 -1.15
N ARG A 38 -1.97 -30.77 -2.43
CA ARG A 38 -2.78 -31.33 -3.53
C ARG A 38 -2.99 -32.82 -3.38
N ASP A 39 -1.98 -33.56 -2.93
CA ASP A 39 -2.09 -35.00 -2.71
C ASP A 39 -2.94 -35.30 -1.47
N LEU A 40 -2.82 -34.56 -0.39
CA LEU A 40 -3.70 -34.64 0.77
C LEU A 40 -5.16 -34.31 0.41
N GLN A 41 -5.38 -33.30 -0.41
CA GLN A 41 -6.72 -32.95 -0.90
C GLN A 41 -7.38 -34.13 -1.63
N LYS A 42 -6.66 -34.81 -2.55
CA LYS A 42 -7.17 -35.98 -3.26
C LYS A 42 -7.49 -37.14 -2.30
N GLN A 43 -6.61 -37.36 -1.27
CA GLN A 43 -6.86 -38.40 -0.28
C GLN A 43 -8.13 -38.11 0.54
N VAL A 44 -8.30 -36.86 1.00
CA VAL A 44 -9.49 -36.42 1.74
C VAL A 44 -10.76 -36.56 0.89
N GLU A 45 -10.72 -36.19 -0.38
CA GLU A 45 -11.86 -36.39 -1.31
C GLU A 45 -12.22 -37.85 -1.50
N ALA A 46 -11.24 -38.74 -1.71
CA ALA A 46 -11.46 -40.17 -1.81
C ALA A 46 -12.07 -40.79 -0.54
N LEU A 47 -11.55 -40.38 0.64
CA LEU A 47 -12.11 -40.84 1.92
C LEU A 47 -13.53 -40.31 2.18
N ARG A 48 -13.84 -39.11 1.76
CA ARG A 48 -15.21 -38.56 1.82
C ARG A 48 -16.16 -39.31 0.93
N GLU A 49 -15.75 -39.73 -0.29
CA GLU A 49 -16.53 -40.57 -1.19
C GLU A 49 -16.80 -41.93 -0.56
N GLN A 50 -15.76 -42.60 -0.03
CA GLN A 50 -15.90 -43.89 0.67
C GLN A 50 -16.88 -43.79 1.86
N ARG A 51 -16.76 -42.71 2.67
CA ARG A 51 -17.70 -42.47 3.77
C ARG A 51 -19.14 -42.35 3.27
N ASN A 52 -19.36 -41.67 2.15
CA ASN A 52 -20.70 -41.51 1.59
C ASN A 52 -21.27 -42.84 1.12
N VAL A 53 -20.44 -43.72 0.51
CA VAL A 53 -20.83 -45.07 0.11
C VAL A 53 -21.20 -45.93 1.32
N ILE A 54 -20.37 -45.96 2.37
CA ILE A 54 -20.65 -46.68 3.61
C ILE A 54 -21.91 -46.17 4.28
N SER A 55 -22.09 -44.86 4.36
CA SER A 55 -23.28 -44.21 4.94
C SER A 55 -24.57 -44.58 4.17
N ALA A 56 -24.48 -44.67 2.85
CA ALA A 56 -25.62 -45.11 2.02
C ALA A 56 -25.98 -46.61 2.27
N LYS A 57 -24.99 -47.48 2.40
CA LYS A 57 -25.20 -48.90 2.74
C LYS A 57 -25.83 -49.06 4.14
N MET A 58 -25.43 -48.24 5.11
CA MET A 58 -26.02 -48.25 6.47
C MET A 58 -27.49 -47.82 6.51
N LYS A 59 -27.95 -46.98 5.59
CA LYS A 59 -29.36 -46.57 5.49
C LYS A 59 -30.29 -47.59 4.89
N GLY A 60 -29.76 -48.62 4.20
CA GLY A 60 -30.54 -49.64 3.48
C GLY A 60 -31.06 -50.80 4.33
N GLY A 61 -30.77 -50.84 5.66
CA GLY A 61 -31.19 -51.92 6.56
C GLY A 61 -30.45 -51.85 7.90
N ARG A 62 -30.55 -52.89 8.73
CA ARG A 62 -29.75 -53.01 9.96
C ARG A 62 -28.30 -53.33 9.58
N PRO A 63 -27.33 -52.38 9.76
CA PRO A 63 -25.94 -52.62 9.33
C PRO A 63 -25.33 -53.76 10.18
N ASP A 64 -24.48 -54.57 9.55
CA ASP A 64 -23.65 -55.56 10.25
C ASP A 64 -22.53 -54.84 11.04
N GLN A 65 -21.91 -55.61 11.97
CA GLN A 65 -20.86 -55.06 12.82
C GLN A 65 -19.62 -54.65 12.03
N GLU A 66 -19.28 -55.36 10.95
CA GLU A 66 -18.15 -55.05 10.08
C GLU A 66 -18.31 -53.70 9.38
N LEU A 67 -19.49 -53.40 8.88
CA LEU A 67 -19.79 -52.11 8.24
C LEU A 67 -19.75 -50.96 9.24
N ILE A 68 -20.17 -51.20 10.49
CA ILE A 68 -20.09 -50.21 11.57
C ILE A 68 -18.62 -49.92 11.90
N ASP A 69 -17.78 -50.96 12.00
CA ASP A 69 -16.37 -50.79 12.38
C ASP A 69 -15.56 -50.14 11.22
N GLN A 70 -15.83 -50.48 9.97
CA GLN A 70 -15.30 -49.77 8.79
C GLN A 70 -15.68 -48.29 8.81
N GLY A 71 -16.94 -47.96 9.11
CA GLY A 71 -17.38 -46.56 9.22
C GLY A 71 -16.67 -45.77 10.33
N LYS A 72 -16.42 -46.44 11.48
CA LYS A 72 -15.65 -45.81 12.57
C LYS A 72 -14.19 -45.58 12.20
N GLN A 73 -13.54 -46.59 11.60
CA GLN A 73 -12.14 -46.46 11.18
C GLN A 73 -11.96 -45.36 10.13
N LEU A 74 -12.85 -45.35 9.13
CA LEU A 74 -12.83 -44.31 8.09
C LEU A 74 -13.06 -42.91 8.64
N LYS A 75 -13.90 -42.77 9.67
CA LYS A 75 -14.11 -41.46 10.35
C LYS A 75 -12.82 -40.98 11.03
N VAL A 76 -12.08 -41.86 11.67
CA VAL A 76 -10.80 -41.50 12.33
C VAL A 76 -9.78 -41.09 11.28
N GLU A 77 -9.60 -41.93 10.24
CA GLU A 77 -8.64 -41.65 9.17
C GLU A 77 -8.95 -40.33 8.43
N LEU A 78 -10.23 -40.07 8.14
CA LEU A 78 -10.67 -38.85 7.50
C LEU A 78 -10.33 -37.62 8.40
N ALA A 79 -10.59 -37.70 9.70
CA ALA A 79 -10.31 -36.61 10.62
C ALA A 79 -8.79 -36.32 10.72
N GLU A 80 -7.96 -37.35 10.72
CA GLU A 80 -6.49 -37.21 10.70
C GLU A 80 -6.02 -36.53 9.40
N ARG A 81 -6.51 -36.99 8.23
CA ARG A 81 -6.14 -36.42 6.92
C ARG A 81 -6.63 -34.97 6.78
N GLU A 82 -7.84 -34.66 7.22
CA GLU A 82 -8.36 -33.28 7.24
C GLU A 82 -7.53 -32.36 8.12
N SER A 83 -7.04 -32.85 9.29
CA SER A 83 -6.14 -32.10 10.16
C SER A 83 -4.78 -31.84 9.49
N TYR A 84 -4.22 -32.85 8.83
CA TYR A 84 -2.97 -32.70 8.06
C TYR A 84 -3.13 -31.72 6.89
N LEU A 85 -4.21 -31.84 6.11
CA LEU A 85 -4.51 -30.95 5.01
C LEU A 85 -4.57 -29.49 5.52
N LYS A 86 -5.33 -29.24 6.58
CA LYS A 86 -5.44 -27.91 7.18
C LYS A 86 -4.09 -27.34 7.60
N SER A 87 -3.26 -28.13 8.28
CA SER A 87 -1.92 -27.68 8.69
C SER A 87 -1.02 -27.37 7.49
N THR A 88 -1.11 -28.16 6.40
CA THR A 88 -0.33 -27.92 5.20
C THR A 88 -0.83 -26.68 4.44
N GLU A 89 -2.16 -26.47 4.38
CA GLU A 89 -2.76 -25.26 3.83
C GLU A 89 -2.29 -23.99 4.57
N GLU A 90 -2.24 -24.04 5.91
CA GLU A 90 -1.73 -22.93 6.72
C GLU A 90 -0.25 -22.63 6.43
N LYS A 91 0.59 -23.67 6.25
CA LYS A 91 2.01 -23.51 5.88
C LYS A 91 2.17 -22.91 4.47
N VAL A 92 1.44 -23.40 3.50
CA VAL A 92 1.43 -22.87 2.12
C VAL A 92 1.02 -21.40 2.14
N ALA A 93 -0.07 -21.05 2.83
CA ALA A 93 -0.55 -19.69 2.94
C ALA A 93 0.49 -18.76 3.61
N ALA A 94 1.16 -19.22 4.66
CA ALA A 94 2.19 -18.45 5.37
C ALA A 94 3.40 -18.10 4.49
N ILE A 95 3.85 -19.04 3.64
CA ILE A 95 4.96 -18.76 2.70
C ILE A 95 4.47 -17.89 1.54
N LEU A 96 3.32 -18.25 0.94
CA LEU A 96 2.76 -17.55 -0.21
C LEU A 96 2.51 -16.06 0.07
N LYS A 97 2.12 -15.73 1.30
CA LYS A 97 1.92 -14.35 1.76
C LYS A 97 3.20 -13.50 1.72
N ASN A 98 4.36 -14.13 1.83
CA ASN A 98 5.67 -13.46 1.80
C ASN A 98 6.29 -13.40 0.41
N VAL A 99 5.66 -14.01 -0.62
CA VAL A 99 6.12 -13.92 -2.00
C VAL A 99 5.78 -12.55 -2.56
N PRO A 100 6.77 -11.72 -2.94
CA PRO A 100 6.50 -10.40 -3.49
C PRO A 100 6.01 -10.47 -4.95
N ASN A 101 5.49 -9.35 -5.43
CA ASN A 101 5.11 -9.18 -6.83
C ASN A 101 6.34 -9.20 -7.75
N ILE A 102 6.12 -9.53 -9.03
CA ILE A 102 7.15 -9.48 -10.07
C ILE A 102 7.41 -8.03 -10.47
N THR A 103 8.69 -7.67 -10.61
CA THR A 103 9.11 -6.37 -11.12
C THR A 103 8.96 -6.28 -12.64
N PHE A 104 8.70 -5.08 -13.16
CA PHE A 104 8.81 -4.82 -14.59
C PHE A 104 10.28 -4.84 -15.05
N ASP A 105 10.49 -5.12 -16.35
CA ASP A 105 11.83 -5.26 -16.93
C ASP A 105 12.66 -3.96 -16.90
N ASP A 106 11.99 -2.80 -16.81
CA ASP A 106 12.60 -1.47 -16.76
C ASP A 106 12.84 -0.94 -15.32
N VAL A 107 12.64 -1.80 -14.31
CA VAL A 107 12.98 -1.50 -12.92
C VAL A 107 14.47 -1.72 -12.70
N PRO A 108 15.22 -0.73 -12.18
CA PRO A 108 16.63 -0.89 -11.85
C PRO A 108 16.83 -1.99 -10.81
N LEU A 109 17.95 -2.74 -10.93
CA LEU A 109 18.34 -3.73 -9.92
C LEU A 109 19.24 -3.08 -8.88
N GLY A 110 19.18 -3.56 -7.64
CA GLY A 110 20.02 -3.06 -6.54
C GLY A 110 19.20 -2.47 -5.39
N GLY A 111 19.87 -1.69 -4.53
CA GLY A 111 19.28 -1.01 -3.37
C GLY A 111 18.76 0.39 -3.70
N GLU A 112 18.45 1.17 -2.66
CA GLU A 112 17.94 2.55 -2.77
C GLU A 112 18.86 3.42 -3.63
N GLU A 113 20.19 3.27 -3.47
CA GLU A 113 21.25 4.01 -4.20
C GLU A 113 21.33 3.70 -5.70
N ASP A 114 20.75 2.60 -6.16
CA ASP A 114 20.72 2.19 -7.55
C ASP A 114 19.45 2.67 -8.30
N SER A 115 18.61 3.43 -7.61
CA SER A 115 17.43 4.05 -8.21
C SER A 115 17.84 5.08 -9.27
N VAL A 116 17.07 5.21 -10.36
CA VAL A 116 17.44 5.97 -11.54
C VAL A 116 16.60 7.23 -11.69
N GLU A 117 17.27 8.40 -11.72
CA GLU A 117 16.62 9.66 -12.07
C GLU A 117 16.12 9.62 -13.52
N VAL A 118 14.83 9.87 -13.72
CA VAL A 118 14.20 9.88 -15.06
C VAL A 118 13.80 11.26 -15.54
N LYS A 119 13.66 12.23 -14.62
CA LYS A 119 13.25 13.58 -14.95
C LYS A 119 13.61 14.55 -13.83
N VAL A 120 13.98 15.79 -14.18
CA VAL A 120 14.24 16.90 -13.26
C VAL A 120 13.36 18.08 -13.64
N TYR A 121 12.85 18.80 -12.63
CA TYR A 121 12.07 20.01 -12.79
C TYR A 121 12.49 21.11 -11.81
N GLY A 122 12.60 22.33 -12.33
CA GLY A 122 12.89 23.54 -11.57
C GLY A 122 14.35 23.73 -11.18
N ASP A 123 14.65 24.83 -10.49
CA ASP A 123 15.99 25.21 -10.08
C ASP A 123 16.21 24.91 -8.60
N CYS A 124 17.37 24.34 -8.28
CA CYS A 124 17.78 24.02 -6.91
C CYS A 124 18.12 25.29 -6.12
N LYS A 125 17.31 25.65 -5.16
CA LYS A 125 17.53 26.76 -4.23
C LYS A 125 18.45 26.36 -3.09
N THR A 126 19.04 27.33 -2.40
CA THR A 126 19.89 27.12 -1.20
C THR A 126 19.61 28.21 -0.15
N GLY A 127 20.01 27.96 1.10
CA GLY A 127 20.06 28.99 2.14
C GLY A 127 18.77 29.20 2.93
N ALA A 128 17.87 28.23 2.98
CA ALA A 128 16.70 28.26 3.85
C ALA A 128 17.03 27.84 5.29
N LYS A 129 16.21 28.28 6.25
CA LYS A 129 16.21 27.75 7.61
C LYS A 129 15.45 26.42 7.63
N ASP A 130 15.88 25.49 8.49
CA ASP A 130 15.15 24.25 8.74
C ASP A 130 13.67 24.53 9.08
N HIS A 131 12.76 23.75 8.48
CA HIS A 131 11.32 23.92 8.63
C HIS A 131 10.85 23.92 10.08
N LEU A 132 11.46 23.06 10.94
CA LEU A 132 11.07 22.97 12.35
C LEU A 132 11.49 24.23 13.12
N ASP A 133 12.76 24.66 12.97
CA ASP A 133 13.26 25.84 13.66
C ASP A 133 12.48 27.08 13.22
N TYR A 134 12.13 27.18 11.94
CA TYR A 134 11.31 28.25 11.42
C TYR A 134 9.88 28.22 11.98
N ALA A 135 9.17 27.06 11.89
CA ALA A 135 7.80 26.93 12.38
C ALA A 135 7.66 27.10 13.89
N VAL A 136 8.66 26.64 14.67
CA VAL A 136 8.71 26.86 16.13
C VAL A 136 8.89 28.34 16.44
N SER A 137 9.78 29.05 15.73
CA SER A 137 9.99 30.49 15.93
C SER A 137 8.72 31.32 15.67
N ARG A 138 7.85 30.86 14.80
CA ARG A 138 6.54 31.44 14.47
C ARG A 138 5.41 31.01 15.43
N GLY A 139 5.68 30.06 16.34
CA GLY A 139 4.67 29.46 17.20
C GLY A 139 3.63 28.61 16.47
N TRP A 140 3.91 28.17 15.25
CA TRP A 140 2.99 27.46 14.37
C TRP A 140 2.93 25.95 14.64
N VAL A 141 3.98 25.36 15.22
CA VAL A 141 4.05 23.95 15.56
C VAL A 141 4.39 23.78 17.05
N ASP A 142 3.82 22.75 17.68
CA ASP A 142 4.01 22.48 19.11
C ASP A 142 4.20 20.97 19.35
N PHE A 143 5.45 20.54 19.31
CA PHE A 143 5.84 19.15 19.60
C PHE A 143 5.86 18.85 21.10
N GLU A 144 6.13 19.84 21.95
CA GLU A 144 6.19 19.65 23.41
C GLU A 144 4.81 19.23 23.96
N ARG A 145 3.77 19.97 23.55
CA ARG A 145 2.39 19.60 23.93
C ARG A 145 1.90 18.35 23.21
N GLY A 146 2.32 18.12 21.97
CA GLY A 146 2.06 16.87 21.27
C GLY A 146 2.61 15.66 22.02
N ALA A 147 3.88 15.74 22.42
CA ALA A 147 4.54 14.70 23.21
C ALA A 147 3.89 14.47 24.58
N LYS A 148 3.43 15.54 25.23
CA LYS A 148 2.70 15.45 26.52
C LYS A 148 1.38 14.68 26.40
N VAL A 149 0.68 14.82 25.28
CA VAL A 149 -0.66 14.26 25.08
C VAL A 149 -0.62 12.85 24.50
N ALA A 150 0.25 12.61 23.51
CA ALA A 150 0.22 11.38 22.72
C ALA A 150 1.60 10.69 22.60
N GLY A 151 2.67 11.28 23.09
CA GLY A 151 4.02 10.75 22.98
C GLY A 151 4.86 11.47 21.93
N ALA A 152 6.13 11.06 21.81
CA ALA A 152 7.07 11.64 20.85
C ALA A 152 6.54 11.54 19.41
N LYS A 153 6.96 12.49 18.53
CA LYS A 153 6.55 12.58 17.13
C LYS A 153 5.05 12.84 16.87
N PHE A 154 4.28 13.19 17.90
CA PHE A 154 2.98 13.84 17.76
C PHE A 154 3.13 15.34 17.94
N TYR A 155 2.29 16.12 17.26
CA TYR A 155 2.39 17.57 17.21
C TYR A 155 1.03 18.26 17.12
N TYR A 156 0.99 19.54 17.43
CA TYR A 156 -0.12 20.43 17.10
C TYR A 156 0.33 21.42 16.03
N LEU A 157 -0.50 21.65 15.02
CA LEU A 157 -0.42 22.81 14.14
C LEU A 157 -1.30 23.92 14.66
N LYS A 158 -0.83 25.17 14.56
CA LYS A 158 -1.56 26.34 15.07
C LYS A 158 -1.51 27.49 14.06
N GLY A 159 -2.55 28.34 14.11
CA GLY A 159 -2.60 29.57 13.34
C GLY A 159 -2.49 29.37 11.84
N ASP A 160 -1.66 30.19 11.21
CA ASP A 160 -1.56 30.23 9.74
C ASP A 160 -1.04 28.94 9.13
N LEU A 161 -0.18 28.17 9.83
CA LEU A 161 0.29 26.90 9.31
C LEU A 161 -0.82 25.84 9.26
N ALA A 162 -1.73 25.83 10.24
CA ALA A 162 -2.91 24.96 10.21
C ALA A 162 -3.88 25.34 9.09
N LEU A 163 -4.02 26.63 8.80
CA LEU A 163 -4.80 27.12 7.65
C LEU A 163 -4.14 26.75 6.32
N LEU A 164 -2.81 26.83 6.25
CA LEU A 164 -2.04 26.45 5.06
C LEU A 164 -2.18 24.94 4.77
N GLU A 165 -2.19 24.07 5.80
CA GLU A 165 -2.49 22.65 5.62
C GLU A 165 -3.85 22.42 4.95
N ASN A 166 -4.88 23.13 5.43
CA ASN A 166 -6.22 23.07 4.81
C ASN A 166 -6.21 23.62 3.37
N ALA A 167 -5.46 24.68 3.10
CA ALA A 167 -5.35 25.26 1.77
C ALA A 167 -4.71 24.26 0.77
N VAL A 168 -3.63 23.58 1.17
CA VAL A 168 -3.00 22.52 0.37
C VAL A 168 -4.00 21.38 0.12
N THR A 169 -4.75 20.98 1.14
CA THR A 169 -5.77 19.92 1.02
C THR A 169 -6.83 20.29 -0.01
N GLN A 170 -7.41 21.49 0.09
CA GLN A 170 -8.48 21.94 -0.83
C GLN A 170 -7.95 22.09 -2.26
N PHE A 171 -6.78 22.68 -2.43
CA PHE A 171 -6.13 22.78 -3.74
C PHE A 171 -5.93 21.40 -4.38
N ALA A 172 -5.37 20.45 -3.64
CA ALA A 172 -5.13 19.10 -4.15
C ALA A 172 -6.44 18.38 -4.50
N LEU A 173 -7.47 18.50 -3.66
CA LEU A 173 -8.81 17.94 -3.92
C LEU A 173 -9.43 18.52 -5.19
N ASP A 174 -9.40 19.83 -5.36
CA ASP A 174 -9.92 20.50 -6.54
C ASP A 174 -9.18 20.07 -7.82
N TYR A 175 -7.88 19.86 -7.72
CA TYR A 175 -7.08 19.43 -8.85
C TYR A 175 -7.37 17.96 -9.22
N VAL A 176 -7.27 17.05 -8.24
CA VAL A 176 -7.42 15.60 -8.45
C VAL A 176 -8.82 15.23 -8.96
N THR A 177 -9.86 15.89 -8.43
CA THR A 177 -11.24 15.66 -8.90
C THR A 177 -11.44 16.12 -10.36
N LYS A 178 -10.80 17.21 -10.79
CA LYS A 178 -10.79 17.66 -12.20
C LYS A 178 -10.04 16.69 -13.13
N GLN A 179 -9.14 15.84 -12.58
CA GLN A 179 -8.47 14.77 -13.35
C GLN A 179 -9.30 13.49 -13.46
N GLY A 180 -10.54 13.50 -12.96
CA GLY A 180 -11.50 12.40 -13.07
C GLY A 180 -11.47 11.42 -11.88
N PHE A 181 -10.76 11.74 -10.80
CA PHE A 181 -10.81 10.93 -9.58
C PHE A 181 -12.06 11.25 -8.75
N THR A 182 -12.76 10.23 -8.32
CA THR A 182 -13.90 10.37 -7.41
C THR A 182 -13.38 10.52 -5.99
N PHE A 183 -13.68 11.66 -5.36
CA PHE A 183 -13.31 11.89 -3.96
C PHE A 183 -14.11 11.00 -3.00
N MET A 184 -13.40 10.40 -2.04
CA MET A 184 -13.97 9.55 -1.01
C MET A 184 -13.41 9.90 0.37
N THR A 185 -14.27 9.97 1.37
CA THR A 185 -13.87 9.80 2.77
C THR A 185 -13.88 8.32 3.09
N VAL A 186 -12.84 7.83 3.74
CA VAL A 186 -12.62 6.41 3.97
C VAL A 186 -12.61 6.05 5.45
N PRO A 187 -12.91 4.80 5.82
CA PRO A 187 -12.68 4.32 7.19
C PRO A 187 -11.21 4.47 7.60
N HIS A 188 -10.96 4.92 8.84
CA HIS A 188 -9.59 5.08 9.36
C HIS A 188 -9.06 3.80 10.04
N MET A 189 -9.86 2.75 10.06
CA MET A 189 -9.49 1.40 10.47
C MET A 189 -10.00 0.41 9.44
N VAL A 190 -9.23 -0.66 9.26
CA VAL A 190 -9.61 -1.78 8.39
C VAL A 190 -9.40 -3.09 9.15
N ASN A 191 -10.14 -4.15 8.76
CA ASN A 191 -9.86 -5.48 9.28
C ASN A 191 -8.51 -6.00 8.78
N LEU A 192 -7.93 -6.96 9.51
CA LEU A 192 -6.61 -7.49 9.19
C LEU A 192 -6.58 -8.14 7.81
N ARG A 193 -7.67 -8.80 7.36
CA ARG A 193 -7.78 -9.37 6.02
C ARG A 193 -7.59 -8.30 4.95
N THR A 194 -8.23 -7.14 5.10
CA THR A 194 -8.09 -6.02 4.14
C THR A 194 -6.66 -5.49 4.11
N ALA A 195 -6.06 -5.26 5.29
CA ALA A 195 -4.68 -4.79 5.37
C ALA A 195 -3.70 -5.79 4.72
N GLU A 196 -3.83 -7.08 5.03
CA GLU A 196 -3.00 -8.14 4.46
C GLU A 196 -3.20 -8.32 2.96
N GLY A 197 -4.46 -8.24 2.50
CA GLY A 197 -4.79 -8.33 1.08
C GLY A 197 -4.23 -7.16 0.27
N ALA A 198 -4.17 -5.98 0.86
CA ALA A 198 -3.53 -4.80 0.29
C ALA A 198 -1.98 -4.86 0.34
N GLY A 199 -1.39 -5.89 0.98
CA GLY A 199 0.06 -6.11 1.03
C GLY A 199 0.73 -5.55 2.27
N PHE A 200 -0.02 -5.14 3.29
CA PHE A 200 0.50 -4.72 4.58
C PHE A 200 0.56 -5.90 5.56
N THR A 201 1.42 -5.82 6.58
CA THR A 201 1.64 -6.92 7.54
C THR A 201 1.43 -6.45 8.98
N PRO A 202 0.17 -6.16 9.40
CA PRO A 202 -0.11 -5.49 10.68
C PRO A 202 0.45 -6.19 11.92
N LYS A 203 0.62 -7.52 11.87
CA LYS A 203 1.21 -8.34 12.94
C LYS A 203 2.61 -8.87 12.61
N GLY A 204 3.20 -8.39 11.50
CA GLY A 204 4.56 -8.77 11.10
C GLY A 204 5.63 -8.16 12.00
N GLU A 205 6.79 -8.78 12.04
CA GLU A 205 7.97 -8.19 12.69
C GLU A 205 8.36 -6.88 11.98
N GLY A 206 8.58 -5.80 12.75
CA GLY A 206 8.86 -4.48 12.19
C GLY A 206 7.64 -3.76 11.59
N SER A 207 6.43 -4.25 11.81
CA SER A 207 5.19 -3.63 11.31
C SER A 207 5.05 -2.15 11.70
N ASN A 208 4.65 -1.34 10.75
CA ASN A 208 4.36 0.09 10.92
C ASN A 208 2.92 0.38 11.38
N GLU A 209 2.04 -0.61 11.37
CA GLU A 209 0.62 -0.46 11.66
C GLU A 209 0.33 -0.52 13.17
N TYR A 210 -0.63 0.30 13.62
CA TYR A 210 -1.18 0.26 14.96
C TYR A 210 -2.38 -0.71 15.01
N VAL A 211 -2.16 -1.93 15.48
CA VAL A 211 -3.23 -2.92 15.66
C VAL A 211 -4.03 -2.58 16.93
N VAL A 212 -5.35 -2.67 16.85
CA VAL A 212 -6.24 -2.50 18.00
C VAL A 212 -6.22 -3.77 18.84
N ASP A 213 -5.93 -3.62 20.13
CA ASP A 213 -5.84 -4.77 21.04
C ASP A 213 -7.20 -5.43 21.23
N GLY A 214 -7.24 -6.77 21.10
CA GLY A 214 -8.45 -7.56 21.25
C GLY A 214 -9.42 -7.54 20.05
N GLU A 215 -9.14 -6.76 19.00
CA GLU A 215 -9.99 -6.61 17.82
C GLU A 215 -9.29 -7.13 16.54
N ASP A 216 -10.09 -7.47 15.53
CA ASP A 216 -9.60 -7.78 14.17
C ASP A 216 -9.48 -6.48 13.34
N LEU A 217 -8.86 -5.45 13.91
CA LEU A 217 -8.75 -4.12 13.33
C LEU A 217 -7.33 -3.56 13.45
N THR A 218 -6.95 -2.74 12.46
CA THR A 218 -5.74 -1.92 12.49
C THR A 218 -6.05 -0.50 12.02
N LEU A 219 -5.36 0.50 12.61
CA LEU A 219 -5.36 1.87 12.05
C LEU A 219 -4.65 1.85 10.70
N ILE A 220 -5.15 2.66 9.77
CA ILE A 220 -4.57 2.75 8.42
C ILE A 220 -3.29 3.59 8.41
N GLY A 221 -2.28 3.13 7.71
CA GLY A 221 -1.07 3.92 7.38
C GLY A 221 -1.21 4.74 6.09
N THR A 222 -2.30 4.52 5.34
CA THR A 222 -2.62 5.16 4.06
C THR A 222 -4.07 4.83 3.67
N ALA A 223 -4.74 5.75 2.96
CA ALA A 223 -6.06 5.49 2.38
C ALA A 223 -6.05 4.37 1.32
N GLU A 224 -4.88 3.98 0.81
CA GLU A 224 -4.72 2.81 -0.05
C GLU A 224 -5.37 1.55 0.56
N MET A 225 -5.20 1.31 1.88
CA MET A 225 -5.76 0.14 2.55
C MET A 225 -7.29 0.02 2.39
N PRO A 226 -8.10 1.00 2.83
CA PRO A 226 -9.55 0.93 2.66
C PRO A 226 -10.00 1.05 1.21
N LEU A 227 -9.28 1.78 0.35
CA LEU A 227 -9.60 1.88 -1.07
C LEU A 227 -9.39 0.54 -1.80
N THR A 228 -8.30 -0.18 -1.49
CA THR A 228 -8.08 -1.55 -2.01
C THR A 228 -9.23 -2.48 -1.57
N GLY A 229 -9.66 -2.37 -0.31
CA GLY A 229 -10.74 -3.19 0.25
C GLY A 229 -12.14 -2.85 -0.26
N TYR A 230 -12.31 -1.71 -0.93
CA TYR A 230 -13.64 -1.20 -1.31
C TYR A 230 -14.41 -2.16 -2.22
N HIS A 231 -13.72 -2.83 -3.14
CA HIS A 231 -14.29 -3.82 -4.05
C HIS A 231 -13.92 -5.29 -3.70
N ALA A 232 -13.55 -5.56 -2.44
CA ALA A 232 -13.20 -6.92 -2.02
C ALA A 232 -14.34 -7.92 -2.32
N ASP A 233 -13.98 -9.09 -2.88
CA ASP A 233 -14.88 -10.18 -3.29
C ASP A 233 -15.88 -9.83 -4.42
N GLU A 234 -15.67 -8.71 -5.13
CA GLU A 234 -16.53 -8.28 -6.24
C GLU A 234 -16.00 -8.73 -7.61
N ILE A 235 -16.93 -8.83 -8.57
CA ILE A 235 -16.64 -8.95 -9.99
C ILE A 235 -17.18 -7.69 -10.67
N LEU A 236 -16.28 -6.82 -11.07
CA LEU A 236 -16.59 -5.56 -11.76
C LEU A 236 -16.94 -5.83 -13.22
N ASP A 237 -17.67 -4.92 -13.85
CA ASP A 237 -17.92 -4.95 -15.30
C ASP A 237 -16.77 -4.22 -16.03
N GLU A 238 -16.30 -4.80 -17.15
CA GLU A 238 -15.22 -4.22 -17.99
C GLU A 238 -15.51 -2.77 -18.42
N LYS A 239 -16.74 -2.47 -18.77
CA LYS A 239 -17.19 -1.13 -19.23
C LYS A 239 -17.04 -0.03 -18.16
N ASP A 240 -16.99 -0.40 -16.88
CA ASP A 240 -16.91 0.55 -15.77
C ASP A 240 -15.46 0.91 -15.41
N LEU A 241 -14.47 0.19 -15.98
CA LEU A 241 -13.05 0.42 -15.75
C LEU A 241 -12.46 1.44 -16.77
N PRO A 242 -11.50 2.28 -16.35
CA PRO A 242 -10.89 2.36 -15.03
C PRO A 242 -11.74 3.07 -13.99
N LEU A 243 -11.75 2.59 -12.74
CA LEU A 243 -12.30 3.28 -11.59
C LEU A 243 -11.18 4.05 -10.89
N LEU A 244 -11.33 5.37 -10.80
CA LEU A 244 -10.33 6.27 -10.22
C LEU A 244 -10.89 6.90 -8.95
N TYR A 245 -10.23 6.67 -7.81
CA TYR A 245 -10.63 7.16 -6.50
C TYR A 245 -9.56 8.05 -5.87
N ALA A 246 -9.99 9.01 -5.07
CA ALA A 246 -9.11 9.84 -4.26
C ALA A 246 -9.59 9.79 -2.79
N GLY A 247 -8.84 9.13 -1.92
CA GLY A 247 -9.15 8.96 -0.50
C GLY A 247 -8.38 9.94 0.37
N TYR A 248 -9.09 10.74 1.16
CA TYR A 248 -8.49 11.60 2.18
C TYR A 248 -8.65 10.98 3.56
N SER A 249 -7.54 10.87 4.27
CA SER A 249 -7.56 10.33 5.64
C SER A 249 -6.37 10.80 6.49
N PRO A 250 -6.50 10.80 7.83
CA PRO A 250 -5.37 10.64 8.70
C PRO A 250 -4.71 9.28 8.45
N CYS A 251 -3.38 9.27 8.59
CA CYS A 251 -2.54 8.10 8.44
C CYS A 251 -1.73 7.91 9.72
N TYR A 252 -1.57 6.67 10.16
CA TYR A 252 -0.91 6.32 11.41
C TYR A 252 0.22 5.32 11.15
N ARG A 253 1.46 5.70 11.50
CA ARG A 253 2.64 4.85 11.31
C ARG A 253 3.49 4.81 12.57
N LYS A 254 3.93 3.63 13.01
CA LYS A 254 4.83 3.47 14.15
C LYS A 254 6.23 4.02 13.90
N GLU A 255 6.62 4.15 12.61
CA GLU A 255 7.96 4.59 12.20
C GLU A 255 9.08 3.83 12.93
N ALA A 256 8.86 2.52 13.13
CA ALA A 256 9.76 1.65 13.85
C ALA A 256 11.09 1.49 13.08
N GLY A 257 12.21 1.60 13.81
CA GLY A 257 13.55 1.35 13.24
C GLY A 257 14.15 2.49 12.43
N THR A 258 13.46 3.62 12.27
CA THR A 258 13.98 4.77 11.52
C THR A 258 14.64 5.79 12.44
N TYR A 259 15.97 5.87 12.38
CA TYR A 259 16.80 6.84 13.12
C TYR A 259 17.65 7.65 12.12
N GLY A 260 17.80 8.95 12.34
CA GLY A 260 18.72 9.78 11.56
C GLY A 260 18.34 11.25 11.50
N LYS A 261 19.23 12.08 10.91
CA LYS A 261 19.09 13.53 10.75
C LYS A 261 17.81 13.90 9.96
N HIS A 262 17.40 13.05 9.02
CA HIS A 262 16.25 13.25 8.13
C HIS A 262 14.90 12.82 8.74
N THR A 263 14.84 12.54 10.05
CA THR A 263 13.59 12.16 10.75
C THR A 263 13.06 13.28 11.68
N ARG A 264 13.70 14.48 11.64
CA ARG A 264 13.36 15.60 12.51
C ARG A 264 12.07 16.31 12.07
N GLY A 265 11.36 16.88 13.04
CA GLY A 265 10.21 17.75 12.81
C GLY A 265 9.04 17.05 12.15
N LEU A 266 8.41 17.72 11.18
CA LEU A 266 7.20 17.27 10.48
C LEU A 266 7.49 16.22 9.40
N PHE A 267 8.75 15.99 9.03
CA PHE A 267 9.09 15.10 7.91
C PHE A 267 8.71 13.63 8.19
N ARG A 268 8.83 13.19 9.48
CA ARG A 268 8.51 11.81 9.89
C ARG A 268 7.82 11.79 11.25
N VAL A 269 6.51 11.58 11.22
CA VAL A 269 5.60 11.70 12.36
C VAL A 269 4.68 10.48 12.44
N HIS A 270 4.14 10.19 13.64
CA HIS A 270 3.26 9.03 13.86
C HIS A 270 1.86 9.22 13.31
N GLN A 271 1.42 10.48 13.15
CA GLN A 271 0.12 10.83 12.57
C GLN A 271 0.27 11.99 11.60
N PHE A 272 -0.29 11.85 10.40
CA PHE A 272 -0.34 12.90 9.36
C PHE A 272 -1.57 12.69 8.47
N ASN A 273 -1.99 13.73 7.75
CA ASN A 273 -3.06 13.64 6.78
C ASN A 273 -2.49 13.39 5.38
N LYS A 274 -3.20 12.60 4.56
CA LYS A 274 -2.80 12.27 3.19
C LYS A 274 -4.02 12.21 2.27
N LEU A 275 -3.88 12.75 1.06
CA LEU A 275 -4.77 12.51 -0.06
C LEU A 275 -4.10 11.48 -0.98
N GLU A 276 -4.72 10.30 -1.10
CA GLU A 276 -4.24 9.17 -1.88
C GLU A 276 -5.08 8.97 -3.12
N MET A 277 -4.45 8.91 -4.27
CA MET A 277 -5.06 8.46 -5.53
C MET A 277 -4.99 6.93 -5.61
N TYR A 278 -6.05 6.31 -6.09
CA TYR A 278 -6.12 4.86 -6.24
C TYR A 278 -6.90 4.49 -7.51
N ALA A 279 -6.43 3.48 -8.23
CA ALA A 279 -7.07 3.04 -9.45
C ALA A 279 -7.30 1.51 -9.47
N PHE A 280 -8.46 1.11 -9.98
CA PHE A 280 -8.73 -0.22 -10.47
C PHE A 280 -8.84 -0.14 -11.99
N CYS A 281 -8.10 -0.97 -12.71
CA CYS A 281 -8.09 -0.93 -14.16
C CYS A 281 -7.89 -2.30 -14.79
N LEU A 282 -8.05 -2.38 -16.10
CA LEU A 282 -7.70 -3.57 -16.87
C LEU A 282 -6.17 -3.72 -16.92
N PRO A 283 -5.64 -4.96 -17.05
CA PRO A 283 -4.20 -5.20 -17.14
C PRO A 283 -3.50 -4.36 -18.21
N GLU A 284 -4.12 -4.22 -19.38
CA GLU A 284 -3.59 -3.44 -20.51
C GLU A 284 -3.57 -1.93 -20.27
N GLN A 285 -4.40 -1.40 -19.37
CA GLN A 285 -4.47 0.02 -19.01
C GLN A 285 -3.44 0.42 -17.95
N SER A 286 -2.88 -0.54 -17.23
CA SER A 286 -2.17 -0.23 -15.97
C SER A 286 -0.92 0.64 -16.17
N LYS A 287 -0.21 0.51 -17.27
CA LYS A 287 0.95 1.36 -17.57
C LYS A 287 0.55 2.80 -17.84
N GLU A 288 -0.50 3.02 -18.61
CA GLU A 288 -1.04 4.35 -18.92
C GLU A 288 -1.57 5.04 -17.65
N ILE A 289 -2.31 4.28 -16.82
CA ILE A 289 -2.84 4.80 -15.53
C ILE A 289 -1.70 5.14 -14.57
N HIS A 290 -0.59 4.39 -14.57
CA HIS A 290 0.58 4.71 -13.76
C HIS A 290 1.19 6.05 -14.15
N GLU A 291 1.42 6.27 -15.46
CA GLU A 291 1.92 7.55 -15.98
C GLU A 291 0.93 8.70 -15.73
N LYS A 292 -0.39 8.45 -15.80
CA LYS A 292 -1.40 9.43 -15.42
C LYS A 292 -1.29 9.84 -13.96
N ILE A 293 -1.17 8.89 -13.02
CA ILE A 293 -1.01 9.19 -11.60
C ILE A 293 0.24 10.02 -11.36
N LEU A 294 1.38 9.61 -11.93
CA LEU A 294 2.63 10.37 -11.85
C LEU A 294 2.45 11.80 -12.39
N SER A 295 1.80 11.96 -13.54
CA SER A 295 1.57 13.29 -14.14
C SER A 295 0.71 14.21 -13.25
N VAL A 296 -0.23 13.65 -12.49
CA VAL A 296 -1.04 14.42 -11.53
C VAL A 296 -0.18 14.86 -10.34
N GLU A 297 0.66 13.99 -9.81
CA GLU A 297 1.61 14.33 -8.74
C GLU A 297 2.56 15.44 -9.18
N GLU A 298 3.19 15.30 -10.36
CA GLU A 298 4.08 16.32 -10.92
C GLU A 298 3.36 17.68 -11.08
N ALA A 299 2.16 17.68 -11.65
CA ALA A 299 1.40 18.90 -11.89
C ALA A 299 1.03 19.64 -10.59
N LEU A 300 0.74 18.93 -9.50
CA LEU A 300 0.51 19.54 -8.19
C LEU A 300 1.74 20.29 -7.69
N TRP A 301 2.93 19.67 -7.76
CA TRP A 301 4.17 20.27 -7.29
C TRP A 301 4.69 21.38 -8.20
N GLN A 302 4.49 21.25 -9.53
CA GLN A 302 4.78 22.32 -10.49
C GLN A 302 3.95 23.57 -10.24
N GLN A 303 2.64 23.42 -9.99
CA GLN A 303 1.77 24.53 -9.68
C GLN A 303 2.09 25.21 -8.35
N ILE A 304 2.52 24.45 -7.35
CA ILE A 304 3.02 25.01 -6.08
C ILE A 304 4.36 25.72 -6.28
N GLY A 305 5.15 25.36 -7.30
CA GLY A 305 6.43 25.96 -7.62
C GLY A 305 7.61 25.32 -6.89
N ILE A 306 7.58 23.99 -6.74
CA ILE A 306 8.62 23.19 -6.08
C ILE A 306 9.53 22.55 -7.13
N SER A 307 10.84 22.61 -6.91
CA SER A 307 11.83 21.88 -7.68
C SER A 307 11.95 20.45 -7.18
N TYR A 308 11.95 19.52 -8.10
CA TYR A 308 11.99 18.08 -7.79
C TYR A 308 12.67 17.28 -8.90
N HIS A 309 12.97 16.04 -8.62
CA HIS A 309 13.21 15.03 -9.64
C HIS A 309 12.26 13.84 -9.49
N VAL A 310 12.10 13.09 -10.57
CA VAL A 310 11.36 11.81 -10.58
C VAL A 310 12.38 10.69 -10.64
N VAL A 311 12.20 9.71 -9.78
CA VAL A 311 13.10 8.56 -9.67
C VAL A 311 12.34 7.27 -9.93
N ASN A 312 12.86 6.42 -10.84
CA ASN A 312 12.42 5.04 -10.99
C ASN A 312 13.12 4.20 -9.93
N ILE A 313 12.37 3.69 -8.98
CA ILE A 313 12.89 3.07 -7.77
C ILE A 313 13.43 1.67 -8.06
N ALA A 314 14.61 1.37 -7.52
CA ALA A 314 15.26 0.08 -7.66
C ALA A 314 14.52 -1.06 -6.95
N ALA A 315 14.67 -2.26 -7.46
CA ALA A 315 13.94 -3.46 -7.01
C ALA A 315 14.08 -3.71 -5.49
N GLY A 316 15.27 -3.50 -4.93
CA GLY A 316 15.54 -3.73 -3.51
C GLY A 316 14.85 -2.74 -2.56
N ASP A 317 14.33 -1.61 -3.07
CA ASP A 317 13.54 -0.64 -2.30
C ASP A 317 12.02 -0.71 -2.62
N LEU A 318 11.60 -1.66 -3.46
CA LEU A 318 10.18 -1.89 -3.73
C LEU A 318 9.49 -2.65 -2.60
N GLY A 319 8.35 -2.15 -2.13
CA GLY A 319 7.44 -2.92 -1.29
C GLY A 319 6.92 -4.19 -1.99
N ALA A 320 6.45 -5.16 -1.19
CA ALA A 320 5.96 -6.44 -1.72
C ALA A 320 4.95 -6.32 -2.87
N PRO A 321 3.92 -5.42 -2.81
CA PRO A 321 2.91 -5.32 -3.87
C PRO A 321 3.41 -4.68 -5.16
N ALA A 322 4.37 -3.76 -5.12
CA ALA A 322 4.74 -2.92 -6.25
C ALA A 322 5.51 -3.72 -7.32
N ALA A 323 5.03 -3.71 -8.56
CA ALA A 323 5.78 -4.18 -9.72
C ALA A 323 6.72 -3.09 -10.27
N LYS A 324 6.36 -1.82 -10.06
CA LYS A 324 7.15 -0.63 -10.36
C LYS A 324 6.68 0.52 -9.48
N LYS A 325 7.61 1.39 -9.08
CA LYS A 325 7.35 2.59 -8.29
C LYS A 325 8.14 3.76 -8.85
N TYR A 326 7.49 4.92 -8.93
CA TYR A 326 8.16 6.19 -9.08
C TYR A 326 8.05 6.97 -7.78
N ASP A 327 9.13 7.64 -7.38
CA ASP A 327 9.10 8.64 -6.33
C ASP A 327 9.36 10.03 -6.94
N ILE A 328 8.61 11.03 -6.45
CA ILE A 328 8.95 12.43 -6.63
C ILE A 328 9.71 12.86 -5.39
N GLU A 329 10.94 13.28 -5.57
CA GLU A 329 11.77 13.80 -4.49
C GLU A 329 12.00 15.29 -4.70
N TYR A 330 11.63 16.10 -3.71
CA TYR A 330 11.85 17.54 -3.76
C TYR A 330 13.28 17.91 -3.40
N TRP A 331 13.80 18.97 -4.00
CA TRP A 331 15.07 19.53 -3.57
C TRP A 331 14.91 20.29 -2.25
N SER A 332 15.62 19.85 -1.19
CA SER A 332 15.69 20.56 0.08
C SER A 332 16.75 21.66 0.03
N PRO A 333 16.36 22.94 0.12
CA PRO A 333 17.34 24.05 0.14
C PRO A 333 18.15 24.10 1.45
N VAL A 334 17.74 23.34 2.48
CA VAL A 334 18.40 23.24 3.79
C VAL A 334 19.56 22.26 3.74
N ASP A 335 19.29 21.04 3.25
CA ASP A 335 20.28 19.96 3.22
C ASP A 335 21.04 19.89 1.89
N GLN A 336 20.57 20.59 0.87
CA GLN A 336 21.11 20.56 -0.50
C GLN A 336 21.13 19.14 -1.06
N THR A 337 20.03 18.42 -0.88
CA THR A 337 19.82 17.06 -1.39
C THR A 337 18.34 16.86 -1.73
N TYR A 338 18.07 15.86 -2.53
CA TYR A 338 16.70 15.41 -2.79
C TYR A 338 16.14 14.58 -1.64
N ARG A 339 14.83 14.66 -1.43
CA ARG A 339 14.09 13.94 -0.38
C ARG A 339 12.72 13.52 -0.90
N GLU A 340 12.34 12.30 -0.60
CA GLU A 340 11.03 11.74 -0.99
C GLU A 340 9.87 12.64 -0.52
N LEU A 341 9.02 13.01 -1.46
CA LEU A 341 7.83 13.83 -1.24
C LEU A 341 6.55 13.04 -1.47
N THR A 342 6.41 12.43 -2.65
CA THR A 342 5.30 11.56 -3.03
C THR A 342 5.80 10.34 -3.78
N SER A 343 4.97 9.31 -3.85
CA SER A 343 5.27 8.08 -4.57
C SER A 343 4.04 7.54 -5.26
N CYS A 344 4.22 6.89 -6.42
CA CYS A 344 3.16 6.13 -7.08
C CYS A 344 3.64 4.75 -7.51
N SER A 345 2.76 3.75 -7.32
CA SER A 345 3.08 2.35 -7.57
C SER A 345 2.06 1.68 -8.49
N ASN A 346 2.57 0.85 -9.39
CA ASN A 346 1.79 -0.13 -10.12
C ASN A 346 1.92 -1.48 -9.41
N CYS A 347 0.82 -1.97 -8.83
CA CYS A 347 0.77 -3.23 -8.08
C CYS A 347 0.29 -4.40 -8.94
N THR A 348 0.02 -4.21 -10.22
CA THR A 348 -0.57 -5.20 -11.11
C THR A 348 -1.79 -5.89 -10.46
N ASP A 349 -1.91 -7.19 -10.53
CA ASP A 349 -3.00 -7.95 -9.92
C ASP A 349 -2.73 -8.42 -8.47
N TYR A 350 -1.60 -8.03 -7.88
CA TYR A 350 -1.16 -8.54 -6.57
C TYR A 350 -2.17 -8.30 -5.45
N GLN A 351 -2.65 -7.06 -5.31
CA GLN A 351 -3.63 -6.68 -4.29
C GLN A 351 -5.03 -7.20 -4.64
N ALA A 352 -5.40 -7.14 -5.92
CA ALA A 352 -6.68 -7.66 -6.40
C ALA A 352 -6.84 -9.16 -6.12
N ARG A 353 -5.78 -9.96 -6.29
CA ARG A 353 -5.77 -11.38 -5.90
C ARG A 353 -5.89 -11.56 -4.39
N GLY A 354 -5.21 -10.71 -3.61
CA GLY A 354 -5.29 -10.74 -2.14
C GLY A 354 -6.71 -10.55 -1.59
N LEU A 355 -7.53 -9.76 -2.29
CA LEU A 355 -8.91 -9.41 -1.91
C LEU A 355 -9.97 -9.94 -2.87
N ASN A 356 -9.60 -10.84 -3.82
CA ASN A 356 -10.51 -11.49 -4.77
C ASN A 356 -11.33 -10.47 -5.60
N ILE A 357 -10.67 -9.42 -6.09
CA ILE A 357 -11.27 -8.38 -6.92
C ILE A 357 -11.04 -8.75 -8.38
N ARG A 358 -12.11 -8.91 -9.13
CA ARG A 358 -12.08 -9.43 -10.49
C ARG A 358 -12.85 -8.55 -11.45
N VAL A 359 -12.62 -8.74 -12.73
CA VAL A 359 -13.40 -8.11 -13.80
C VAL A 359 -13.99 -9.20 -14.69
N ARG A 360 -15.23 -8.99 -15.12
CA ARG A 360 -15.86 -9.78 -16.17
C ARG A 360 -15.68 -9.07 -17.49
N ARG A 361 -14.94 -9.70 -18.40
CA ARG A 361 -14.72 -9.21 -19.75
C ARG A 361 -15.99 -9.36 -20.63
N GLU A 362 -16.11 -8.54 -21.66
CA GLU A 362 -17.21 -8.62 -22.64
C GLU A 362 -17.34 -10.02 -23.26
N ASN A 363 -16.23 -10.74 -23.46
CA ASN A 363 -16.22 -12.12 -23.96
C ASN A 363 -16.64 -13.18 -22.91
N GLY A 364 -17.01 -12.76 -21.68
CA GLY A 364 -17.44 -13.60 -20.59
C GLY A 364 -16.32 -14.18 -19.71
N THR A 365 -15.03 -13.97 -20.04
CA THR A 365 -13.92 -14.39 -19.17
C THR A 365 -13.87 -13.55 -17.89
N VAL A 366 -13.35 -14.14 -16.81
CA VAL A 366 -13.17 -13.47 -15.53
C VAL A 366 -11.70 -13.54 -15.14
N GLU A 367 -11.11 -12.38 -14.85
CA GLU A 367 -9.71 -12.24 -14.43
C GLU A 367 -9.55 -11.22 -13.30
N SER A 368 -8.37 -11.13 -12.68
CA SER A 368 -8.09 -10.12 -11.68
C SER A 368 -7.87 -8.75 -12.34
N VAL A 369 -8.37 -7.68 -11.71
CA VAL A 369 -8.03 -6.31 -12.11
C VAL A 369 -6.60 -5.96 -11.71
N HIS A 370 -6.03 -4.94 -12.30
CA HIS A 370 -4.82 -4.29 -11.81
C HIS A 370 -5.16 -3.14 -10.85
N THR A 371 -4.29 -2.92 -9.87
CA THR A 371 -4.42 -1.84 -8.90
C THR A 371 -3.19 -0.94 -8.93
N LEU A 372 -3.42 0.34 -8.73
CA LEU A 372 -2.37 1.36 -8.66
C LEU A 372 -2.70 2.37 -7.57
N ASN A 373 -1.67 2.90 -6.94
CA ASN A 373 -1.79 3.96 -5.95
C ASN A 373 -0.82 5.11 -6.26
N GLY A 374 -1.10 6.27 -5.71
CA GLY A 374 -0.18 7.40 -5.74
C GLY A 374 -0.57 8.48 -4.75
N THR A 375 0.41 9.10 -4.14
CA THR A 375 0.20 10.16 -3.16
C THR A 375 -0.02 11.50 -3.86
N ALA A 376 -1.25 12.01 -3.87
CA ALA A 376 -1.46 13.38 -4.36
C ALA A 376 -0.73 14.39 -3.46
N VAL A 377 -0.99 14.37 -2.16
CA VAL A 377 -0.25 15.16 -1.16
C VAL A 377 -0.18 14.44 0.17
N SER A 378 1.00 14.44 0.80
CA SER A 378 1.23 14.11 2.21
C SER A 378 1.36 15.42 2.97
N LEU A 379 0.35 15.78 3.79
CA LEU A 379 0.23 17.16 4.30
C LEU A 379 1.43 17.58 5.16
N ALA A 380 1.93 16.71 6.02
CA ALA A 380 3.08 17.00 6.84
C ALA A 380 4.34 17.29 5.99
N ARG A 381 4.64 16.48 4.98
CA ARG A 381 5.74 16.72 4.04
C ARG A 381 5.49 17.94 3.16
N SER A 382 4.27 18.17 2.70
CA SER A 382 3.90 19.37 1.95
C SER A 382 4.20 20.65 2.72
N LEU A 383 3.91 20.67 4.03
CA LEU A 383 4.26 21.79 4.89
C LEU A 383 5.77 21.97 5.02
N VAL A 384 6.54 20.89 5.19
CA VAL A 384 8.01 20.95 5.21
C VAL A 384 8.53 21.64 3.95
N VAL A 385 8.09 21.17 2.79
CA VAL A 385 8.54 21.68 1.49
C VAL A 385 8.19 23.15 1.30
N ILE A 386 6.97 23.58 1.65
CA ILE A 386 6.55 24.98 1.56
C ILE A 386 7.34 25.85 2.55
N LEU A 387 7.48 25.38 3.79
CA LEU A 387 8.26 26.10 4.81
C LEU A 387 9.73 26.28 4.41
N GLU A 388 10.36 25.32 3.74
CA GLU A 388 11.75 25.40 3.32
C GLU A 388 11.95 26.25 2.04
N ASN A 389 10.96 26.31 1.14
CA ASN A 389 11.12 26.92 -0.18
C ASN A 389 10.56 28.36 -0.32
N PHE A 390 9.71 28.81 0.63
CA PHE A 390 8.98 30.08 0.50
C PHE A 390 9.23 31.07 1.65
N GLN A 391 10.29 30.88 2.44
CA GLN A 391 10.71 31.82 3.48
C GLN A 391 11.21 33.13 2.87
N ASN A 392 10.82 34.26 3.49
CA ASN A 392 11.31 35.58 3.14
C ASN A 392 12.44 36.01 4.11
N PRO A 393 13.35 36.93 3.69
CA PRO A 393 14.41 37.45 4.52
C PRO A 393 13.93 38.16 5.78
N ASP A 394 12.71 38.74 5.76
CA ASP A 394 12.07 39.41 6.91
C ASP A 394 11.43 38.44 7.92
N GLY A 395 11.52 37.15 7.67
CA GLY A 395 10.97 36.10 8.52
C GLY A 395 9.49 35.77 8.28
N THR A 396 8.87 36.34 7.25
CA THR A 396 7.54 35.97 6.80
C THR A 396 7.61 34.76 5.82
N LEU A 397 6.46 34.18 5.49
CA LEU A 397 6.33 33.10 4.51
C LEU A 397 5.45 33.56 3.34
N THR A 398 5.97 33.50 2.13
CA THR A 398 5.17 33.71 0.92
C THR A 398 4.20 32.53 0.74
N VAL A 399 2.93 32.82 0.55
CA VAL A 399 1.93 31.81 0.19
C VAL A 399 2.03 31.53 -1.31
N PRO A 400 2.27 30.27 -1.74
CA PRO A 400 2.25 29.90 -3.14
C PRO A 400 0.99 30.41 -3.84
N GLU A 401 1.12 30.93 -5.04
CA GLU A 401 0.04 31.65 -5.74
C GLU A 401 -1.24 30.81 -5.82
N VAL A 402 -1.12 29.53 -6.15
CA VAL A 402 -2.23 28.59 -6.28
C VAL A 402 -2.96 28.31 -4.98
N LEU A 403 -2.33 28.58 -3.82
CA LEU A 403 -2.93 28.37 -2.49
C LEU A 403 -3.62 29.65 -1.95
N ARG A 404 -3.36 30.83 -2.52
CA ARG A 404 -3.94 32.11 -2.04
C ARG A 404 -5.46 32.13 -2.01
N PRO A 405 -6.19 31.60 -3.00
CA PRO A 405 -7.66 31.52 -2.95
C PRO A 405 -8.18 30.80 -1.70
N TYR A 406 -7.46 29.76 -1.26
CA TYR A 406 -7.79 28.95 -0.08
C TYR A 406 -7.26 29.56 1.24
N MET A 407 -6.50 30.64 1.15
CA MET A 407 -5.96 31.42 2.29
C MET A 407 -6.62 32.81 2.40
N ASN A 408 -7.85 32.97 1.89
CA ASN A 408 -8.58 34.24 1.85
C ASN A 408 -7.82 35.35 1.10
N GLY A 409 -7.12 34.98 0.02
CA GLY A 409 -6.36 35.90 -0.81
C GLY A 409 -5.04 36.39 -0.21
N ARG A 410 -4.61 35.87 0.94
CA ARG A 410 -3.33 36.27 1.56
C ARG A 410 -2.16 35.76 0.71
N ASP A 411 -1.23 36.65 0.44
CA ASP A 411 0.00 36.37 -0.30
C ASP A 411 1.21 36.13 0.63
N VAL A 412 1.10 36.56 1.90
CA VAL A 412 2.13 36.39 2.93
C VAL A 412 1.49 36.05 4.28
N ILE A 413 2.15 35.23 5.05
CA ILE A 413 1.80 34.85 6.43
C ILE A 413 3.00 34.93 7.37
#